data_4ec04c8bca20ad97a15f20bef33e05c0
#
_entry.id   4ec04c8bca20ad97a15f20bef33e05c0
#
_cell.length_a   1.000
_cell.length_b   1.000
_cell.length_c   1.000
_cell.angle_alpha   90.00
_cell.angle_beta   90.00
_cell.angle_gamma   90.00
#
_symmetry.space_group_name_H-M   'P 1'
#
loop_
_entity.id
_entity.type
_entity.pdbx_description
1 polymer ?
#
loop_
_entity_poly.entity_id
_entity_poly.type
_entity_poly.pdbx_seq_one_letter_code
_entity_poly.pdbx_strand_id
1 'polypeptide(L)'
;MSDYIVRATAANSQIRAFAAVTTDMVETARKNHNTSPVATAALGRLLIGGAMMGAMMKGEKDLLTLRIHAGGPLQGITVTADSHGNVKGYVGNPDVCIPANSKGKLDVAGAVGVGFMDVIKDMGLKEPYVGQVALQTSEIAEDLTYYFATSEQVPSAVGLGVLMNKDNTVRQAGGFIVQLMPFAEEEVIAKLEENVSKIDSVTNLLEQGHTPESLLEKVLEGFDIEINDTLPTQFHCNCCRERVEKALISIGRKELNEMIQEGKDIEMNCHFCNKNYNFTVEDLKRIIRECKR
;
A
#
# COMPACT_ATOMS: atom_id res chain seq x y z
N MET A 1 8.56 12.20 -13.91
CA MET A 1 7.12 12.53 -13.89
C MET A 1 6.68 12.41 -12.45
N SER A 2 5.80 13.26 -11.94
CA SER A 2 5.27 13.09 -10.58
C SER A 2 4.34 11.87 -10.54
N ASP A 3 4.34 11.15 -9.42
CA ASP A 3 3.44 10.01 -9.20
C ASP A 3 1.98 10.47 -9.08
N TYR A 4 1.06 9.75 -9.70
CA TYR A 4 -0.37 10.05 -9.64
C TYR A 4 -1.24 8.83 -9.95
N ILE A 5 -2.51 8.95 -9.55
CA ILE A 5 -3.57 7.98 -9.79
C ILE A 5 -4.57 8.61 -10.75
N VAL A 6 -5.04 7.86 -11.73
CA VAL A 6 -6.16 8.22 -12.61
C VAL A 6 -7.37 7.40 -12.20
N ARG A 7 -8.54 8.06 -12.12
CA ARG A 7 -9.85 7.43 -11.97
C ARG A 7 -10.59 7.53 -13.27
N ALA A 8 -11.18 6.43 -13.71
CA ALA A 8 -11.94 6.38 -14.95
C ALA A 8 -13.19 5.50 -14.81
N THR A 9 -14.13 5.73 -15.71
CA THR A 9 -15.24 4.83 -16.00
C THR A 9 -15.20 4.42 -17.44
N ALA A 10 -15.79 3.27 -17.77
CA ALA A 10 -15.89 2.79 -19.15
C ALA A 10 -17.19 2.01 -19.36
N ALA A 11 -17.51 1.73 -20.63
CA ALA A 11 -18.69 0.97 -21.02
C ALA A 11 -20.00 1.55 -20.38
N ASN A 12 -20.28 2.84 -20.57
CA ASN A 12 -21.41 3.52 -19.98
C ASN A 12 -21.50 3.35 -18.45
N SER A 13 -20.36 3.52 -17.75
CA SER A 13 -20.22 3.37 -16.30
C SER A 13 -20.45 1.95 -15.77
N GLN A 14 -20.42 0.92 -16.60
CA GLN A 14 -20.47 -0.49 -16.18
C GLN A 14 -19.10 -0.96 -15.64
N ILE A 15 -18.03 -0.22 -15.94
CA ILE A 15 -16.68 -0.47 -15.43
C ILE A 15 -16.21 0.77 -14.67
N ARG A 16 -15.64 0.56 -13.49
CA ARG A 16 -14.86 1.56 -12.76
C ARG A 16 -13.40 1.13 -12.77
N ALA A 17 -12.49 2.06 -13.04
CA ALA A 17 -11.08 1.76 -13.19
C ALA A 17 -10.19 2.79 -12.48
N PHE A 18 -9.07 2.30 -11.97
CA PHE A 18 -7.99 3.10 -11.37
C PHE A 18 -6.68 2.61 -11.96
N ALA A 19 -5.79 3.54 -12.31
CA ALA A 19 -4.41 3.21 -12.63
C ALA A 19 -3.47 4.22 -11.99
N ALA A 20 -2.25 3.79 -11.68
CA ALA A 20 -1.27 4.62 -11.01
C ALA A 20 0.15 4.36 -11.51
N VAL A 21 0.95 5.43 -11.61
CA VAL A 21 2.40 5.40 -11.61
C VAL A 21 2.87 5.90 -10.26
N THR A 22 3.82 5.16 -9.62
CA THR A 22 4.15 5.33 -8.20
C THR A 22 5.63 5.08 -7.93
N THR A 23 6.48 5.37 -8.92
CA THR A 23 7.91 5.05 -8.86
C THR A 23 8.62 5.81 -7.74
N ASP A 24 8.35 7.11 -7.59
CA ASP A 24 8.94 7.96 -6.55
C ASP A 24 8.42 7.59 -5.15
N MET A 25 7.15 7.23 -5.04
CA MET A 25 6.51 6.76 -3.81
C MET A 25 7.17 5.49 -3.28
N VAL A 26 7.36 4.49 -4.16
CA VAL A 26 7.97 3.21 -3.78
C VAL A 26 9.47 3.38 -3.51
N GLU A 27 10.18 4.21 -4.30
CA GLU A 27 11.59 4.52 -4.04
C GLU A 27 11.78 5.25 -2.70
N THR A 28 10.85 6.13 -2.33
CA THR A 28 10.87 6.80 -1.02
C THR A 28 10.70 5.79 0.12
N ALA A 29 9.78 4.82 -0.01
CA ALA A 29 9.62 3.74 0.95
C ALA A 29 10.89 2.89 1.06
N ARG A 30 11.49 2.51 -0.10
CA ARG A 30 12.74 1.76 -0.15
C ARG A 30 13.87 2.48 0.59
N LYS A 31 14.04 3.78 0.35
CA LYS A 31 15.07 4.59 1.02
C LYS A 31 14.85 4.68 2.52
N ASN A 32 13.61 4.93 2.95
CA ASN A 32 13.27 5.09 4.36
C ASN A 32 13.59 3.82 5.17
N HIS A 33 13.34 2.65 4.58
CA HIS A 33 13.48 1.36 5.26
C HIS A 33 14.72 0.57 4.81
N ASN A 34 15.47 1.08 3.82
CA ASN A 34 16.61 0.40 3.20
C ASN A 34 16.27 -1.05 2.79
N THR A 35 15.11 -1.24 2.15
CA THR A 35 14.60 -2.57 1.82
C THR A 35 15.40 -3.25 0.72
N SER A 36 15.57 -4.57 0.84
CA SER A 36 16.11 -5.43 -0.22
C SER A 36 15.20 -5.43 -1.46
N PRO A 37 15.68 -5.89 -2.63
CA PRO A 37 14.85 -5.90 -3.85
C PRO A 37 13.50 -6.60 -3.70
N VAL A 38 13.47 -7.78 -3.08
CA VAL A 38 12.22 -8.54 -2.91
C VAL A 38 11.30 -7.89 -1.88
N ALA A 39 11.86 -7.32 -0.80
CA ALA A 39 11.09 -6.58 0.20
C ALA A 39 10.51 -5.29 -0.41
N THR A 40 11.28 -4.59 -1.25
CA THR A 40 10.81 -3.42 -2.01
C THR A 40 9.66 -3.79 -2.95
N ALA A 41 9.78 -4.90 -3.67
CA ALA A 41 8.74 -5.36 -4.59
C ALA A 41 7.43 -5.70 -3.85
N ALA A 42 7.52 -6.40 -2.73
CA ALA A 42 6.37 -6.76 -1.92
C ALA A 42 5.70 -5.53 -1.28
N LEU A 43 6.48 -4.68 -0.59
CA LEU A 43 5.99 -3.44 0.01
C LEU A 43 5.40 -2.50 -1.05
N GLY A 44 6.10 -2.34 -2.17
CA GLY A 44 5.68 -1.46 -3.26
C GLY A 44 4.35 -1.90 -3.87
N ARG A 45 4.14 -3.20 -4.14
CA ARG A 45 2.84 -3.70 -4.62
C ARG A 45 1.71 -3.37 -3.64
N LEU A 46 1.91 -3.57 -2.35
CA LEU A 46 0.88 -3.26 -1.36
C LEU A 46 0.65 -1.75 -1.23
N LEU A 47 1.70 -0.91 -1.36
CA LEU A 47 1.59 0.56 -1.39
C LEU A 47 0.78 1.03 -2.61
N ILE A 48 1.02 0.46 -3.80
CA ILE A 48 0.28 0.78 -5.03
C ILE A 48 -1.20 0.42 -4.88
N GLY A 49 -1.48 -0.81 -4.42
CA GLY A 49 -2.84 -1.25 -4.14
C GLY A 49 -3.52 -0.36 -3.10
N GLY A 50 -2.82 -0.05 -2.01
CA GLY A 50 -3.29 0.84 -0.94
C GLY A 50 -3.59 2.26 -1.44
N ALA A 51 -2.75 2.84 -2.31
CA ALA A 51 -2.97 4.16 -2.89
C ALA A 51 -4.27 4.22 -3.70
N MET A 52 -4.46 3.26 -4.61
CA MET A 52 -5.68 3.18 -5.41
C MET A 52 -6.93 2.89 -4.57
N MET A 53 -6.84 1.99 -3.58
CA MET A 53 -7.95 1.70 -2.66
C MET A 53 -8.25 2.87 -1.72
N GLY A 54 -7.23 3.60 -1.26
CA GLY A 54 -7.41 4.85 -0.51
C GLY A 54 -8.15 5.90 -1.34
N ALA A 55 -7.78 6.03 -2.61
CA ALA A 55 -8.48 6.91 -3.56
C ALA A 55 -9.95 6.52 -3.81
N MET A 56 -10.38 5.30 -3.49
CA MET A 56 -11.79 4.89 -3.55
C MET A 56 -12.60 5.39 -2.36
N MET A 57 -11.97 5.80 -1.26
CA MET A 57 -12.64 6.29 -0.06
C MET A 57 -13.20 7.69 -0.31
N LYS A 58 -14.32 8.02 0.35
CA LYS A 58 -15.08 9.25 0.05
C LYS A 58 -14.90 10.34 1.09
N GLY A 59 -14.63 9.97 2.34
CA GLY A 59 -14.49 10.91 3.44
C GLY A 59 -13.07 11.47 3.51
N GLU A 60 -12.93 12.77 3.77
CA GLU A 60 -11.61 13.42 3.92
C GLU A 60 -10.76 12.87 5.06
N LYS A 61 -11.39 12.24 6.05
CA LYS A 61 -10.72 11.64 7.22
C LYS A 61 -10.68 10.14 7.17
N ASP A 62 -11.22 9.54 6.12
CA ASP A 62 -11.21 8.10 5.97
C ASP A 62 -9.76 7.58 5.87
N LEU A 63 -9.52 6.47 6.52
CA LEU A 63 -8.22 5.81 6.53
C LEU A 63 -8.36 4.34 6.18
N LEU A 64 -7.64 3.92 5.17
CA LEU A 64 -7.48 2.52 4.81
C LEU A 64 -6.21 1.97 5.47
N THR A 65 -6.29 0.77 6.04
CA THR A 65 -5.12 -0.01 6.44
C THR A 65 -5.17 -1.38 5.79
N LEU A 66 -4.10 -1.73 5.07
CA LEU A 66 -3.85 -3.06 4.54
C LEU A 66 -2.76 -3.70 5.40
N ARG A 67 -3.01 -4.90 5.92
CA ARG A 67 -2.05 -5.62 6.73
C ARG A 67 -1.94 -7.06 6.27
N ILE A 68 -0.75 -7.49 5.94
CA ILE A 68 -0.44 -8.88 5.64
C ILE A 68 0.24 -9.51 6.87
N HIS A 69 -0.37 -10.56 7.39
CA HIS A 69 0.16 -11.44 8.41
C HIS A 69 0.50 -12.76 7.76
N ALA A 70 1.77 -13.03 7.56
CA ALA A 70 2.21 -14.24 6.87
C ALA A 70 3.50 -14.79 7.49
N GLY A 71 3.70 -16.08 7.31
CA GLY A 71 4.82 -16.83 7.90
C GLY A 71 6.12 -16.75 7.11
N GLY A 72 6.18 -15.97 6.04
CA GLY A 72 7.40 -15.82 5.23
C GLY A 72 8.44 -14.91 5.89
N PRO A 73 9.67 -14.86 5.31
CA PRO A 73 10.80 -14.14 5.87
C PRO A 73 10.60 -12.61 5.97
N LEU A 74 9.63 -12.03 5.25
CA LEU A 74 9.25 -10.60 5.36
C LEU A 74 8.60 -10.25 6.70
N GLN A 75 8.08 -11.22 7.46
CA GLN A 75 7.43 -11.01 8.77
C GLN A 75 6.25 -10.02 8.73
N GLY A 76 5.52 -10.02 7.60
CA GLY A 76 4.34 -9.19 7.39
C GLY A 76 4.63 -7.83 6.76
N ILE A 77 3.55 -7.20 6.29
CA ILE A 77 3.56 -5.88 5.64
C ILE A 77 2.39 -5.08 6.17
N THR A 78 2.59 -3.81 6.48
CA THR A 78 1.51 -2.89 6.86
C THR A 78 1.58 -1.63 6.00
N VAL A 79 0.45 -1.26 5.42
CA VAL A 79 0.28 -0.05 4.59
C VAL A 79 -0.94 0.70 5.08
N THR A 80 -0.85 2.03 5.18
CA THR A 80 -2.01 2.90 5.39
C THR A 80 -2.09 3.93 4.27
N ALA A 81 -3.31 4.21 3.81
CA ALA A 81 -3.59 5.18 2.76
C ALA A 81 -4.83 6.01 3.12
N ASP A 82 -4.84 7.27 2.69
CA ASP A 82 -5.99 8.16 2.81
C ASP A 82 -6.64 8.46 1.44
N SER A 83 -7.74 9.20 1.44
CA SER A 83 -8.46 9.59 0.23
C SER A 83 -7.73 10.66 -0.62
N HIS A 84 -6.63 11.22 -0.12
CA HIS A 84 -5.86 12.28 -0.77
C HIS A 84 -4.63 11.76 -1.51
N GLY A 85 -4.45 10.44 -1.63
CA GLY A 85 -3.30 9.81 -2.26
C GLY A 85 -2.04 9.76 -1.40
N ASN A 86 -2.13 10.06 -0.10
CA ASN A 86 -1.02 9.87 0.82
C ASN A 86 -0.96 8.42 1.29
N VAL A 87 0.20 7.80 1.15
CA VAL A 87 0.41 6.41 1.52
C VAL A 87 1.67 6.28 2.35
N LYS A 88 1.69 5.38 3.31
CA LYS A 88 2.87 4.98 4.07
C LYS A 88 2.80 3.51 4.42
N GLY A 89 3.93 2.88 4.60
CA GLY A 89 3.95 1.46 4.94
C GLY A 89 5.36 0.98 5.29
N TYR A 90 5.43 -0.22 5.83
CA TYR A 90 6.65 -0.90 6.20
C TYR A 90 6.51 -2.42 6.12
N VAL A 91 7.63 -3.11 6.10
CA VAL A 91 7.74 -4.57 6.25
C VAL A 91 8.36 -4.91 7.60
N GLY A 92 8.04 -6.07 8.14
CA GLY A 92 8.60 -6.53 9.42
C GLY A 92 10.10 -6.80 9.33
N ASN A 93 10.58 -7.36 8.20
CA ASN A 93 11.99 -7.57 7.93
C ASN A 93 12.36 -6.97 6.56
N PRO A 94 13.12 -5.86 6.52
CA PRO A 94 13.51 -5.21 5.27
C PRO A 94 14.66 -5.91 4.53
N ASP A 95 15.47 -6.72 5.21
CA ASP A 95 16.72 -7.28 4.69
C ASP A 95 16.58 -8.71 4.11
N VAL A 96 15.36 -9.07 3.66
CA VAL A 96 15.11 -10.40 3.11
C VAL A 96 15.91 -10.63 1.84
N CYS A 97 16.69 -11.72 1.82
CA CYS A 97 17.42 -12.16 0.64
C CYS A 97 17.06 -13.63 0.36
N ILE A 98 16.33 -13.85 -0.71
CA ILE A 98 15.94 -15.19 -1.18
C ILE A 98 16.22 -15.32 -2.68
N PRO A 99 16.41 -16.54 -3.20
CA PRO A 99 16.62 -16.77 -4.62
C PRO A 99 15.45 -16.26 -5.47
N ALA A 100 15.71 -15.96 -6.73
CA ALA A 100 14.67 -15.68 -7.70
C ALA A 100 13.75 -16.92 -7.88
N ASN A 101 12.50 -16.67 -8.26
CA ASN A 101 11.55 -17.73 -8.55
C ASN A 101 11.93 -18.48 -9.85
N SER A 102 11.20 -19.55 -10.19
CA SER A 102 11.44 -20.39 -11.38
C SER A 102 11.38 -19.63 -12.72
N LYS A 103 10.80 -18.42 -12.73
CA LYS A 103 10.74 -17.53 -13.91
C LYS A 103 11.86 -16.48 -13.91
N GLY A 104 12.83 -16.59 -13.00
CA GLY A 104 13.94 -15.61 -12.86
C GLY A 104 13.52 -14.24 -12.35
N LYS A 105 12.33 -14.11 -11.75
CA LYS A 105 11.82 -12.88 -11.14
C LYS A 105 12.00 -12.90 -9.62
N LEU A 106 11.88 -11.73 -8.97
CA LEU A 106 11.84 -11.63 -7.51
C LEU A 106 10.71 -12.49 -6.97
N ASP A 107 11.01 -13.37 -6.02
CA ASP A 107 10.06 -14.30 -5.42
C ASP A 107 9.26 -13.63 -4.30
N VAL A 108 8.30 -12.79 -4.68
CA VAL A 108 7.46 -12.07 -3.71
C VAL A 108 6.60 -13.05 -2.93
N ALA A 109 6.05 -14.07 -3.57
CA ALA A 109 5.25 -15.09 -2.90
C ALA A 109 6.05 -15.85 -1.83
N GLY A 110 7.27 -16.26 -2.14
CA GLY A 110 8.17 -16.92 -1.18
C GLY A 110 8.60 -15.98 -0.04
N ALA A 111 8.77 -14.69 -0.31
CA ALA A 111 9.11 -13.71 0.71
C ALA A 111 7.95 -13.41 1.67
N VAL A 112 6.72 -13.32 1.17
CA VAL A 112 5.49 -13.10 1.95
C VAL A 112 5.09 -14.37 2.71
N GLY A 113 5.02 -15.50 2.01
CA GLY A 113 4.60 -16.79 2.57
C GLY A 113 3.09 -16.90 2.76
N VAL A 114 2.65 -18.00 3.35
CA VAL A 114 1.24 -18.29 3.61
C VAL A 114 0.74 -17.47 4.80
N GLY A 115 -0.48 -16.94 4.69
CA GLY A 115 -1.06 -16.12 5.75
C GLY A 115 -2.40 -15.50 5.38
N PHE A 116 -2.67 -14.34 5.97
CA PHE A 116 -3.92 -13.59 5.82
C PHE A 116 -3.63 -12.13 5.49
N MET A 117 -4.58 -11.52 4.79
CA MET A 117 -4.61 -10.08 4.57
C MET A 117 -5.85 -9.49 5.23
N ASP A 118 -5.63 -8.47 6.10
CA ASP A 118 -6.68 -7.64 6.68
C ASP A 118 -6.81 -6.35 5.86
N VAL A 119 -8.04 -5.98 5.55
CA VAL A 119 -8.41 -4.69 4.97
C VAL A 119 -9.29 -3.96 5.98
N ILE A 120 -8.77 -2.90 6.56
CA ILE A 120 -9.42 -2.13 7.62
C ILE A 120 -9.77 -0.76 7.06
N LYS A 121 -11.07 -0.41 7.06
CA LYS A 121 -11.57 0.89 6.61
C LYS A 121 -12.12 1.65 7.81
N ASP A 122 -11.38 2.66 8.26
CA ASP A 122 -11.84 3.60 9.29
C ASP A 122 -12.53 4.79 8.60
N MET A 123 -13.84 4.83 8.69
CA MET A 123 -14.70 5.86 8.11
C MET A 123 -15.29 6.78 9.20
N GLY A 124 -14.65 6.84 10.37
CA GLY A 124 -15.12 7.64 11.50
C GLY A 124 -16.36 7.07 12.21
N LEU A 125 -16.69 5.81 11.97
CA LEU A 125 -17.75 5.09 12.67
C LEU A 125 -17.25 4.61 14.04
N LYS A 126 -18.16 4.12 14.90
CA LYS A 126 -17.83 3.61 16.22
C LYS A 126 -16.77 2.49 16.16
N GLU A 127 -16.86 1.65 15.14
CA GLU A 127 -15.90 0.57 14.86
C GLU A 127 -15.53 0.62 13.38
N PRO A 128 -14.26 0.39 13.02
CA PRO A 128 -13.87 0.30 11.62
C PRO A 128 -14.43 -0.98 10.99
N TYR A 129 -14.67 -0.93 9.68
CA TYR A 129 -14.92 -2.14 8.91
C TYR A 129 -13.62 -2.94 8.80
N VAL A 130 -13.70 -4.25 9.03
CA VAL A 130 -12.56 -5.17 8.88
C VAL A 130 -12.97 -6.35 8.00
N GLY A 131 -12.33 -6.45 6.84
CA GLY A 131 -12.39 -7.62 5.98
C GLY A 131 -11.09 -8.42 6.11
N GLN A 132 -11.16 -9.74 6.25
CA GLN A 132 -10.01 -10.62 6.30
C GLN A 132 -10.14 -11.73 5.26
N VAL A 133 -9.06 -12.00 4.53
CA VAL A 133 -8.98 -13.11 3.57
C VAL A 133 -7.68 -13.88 3.72
N ALA A 134 -7.72 -15.19 3.45
CA ALA A 134 -6.50 -15.97 3.29
C ALA A 134 -5.80 -15.56 2.00
N LEU A 135 -4.47 -15.44 2.05
CA LEU A 135 -3.66 -15.22 0.86
C LEU A 135 -3.77 -16.42 -0.07
N GLN A 136 -4.05 -16.17 -1.35
CA GLN A 136 -4.22 -17.21 -2.35
C GLN A 136 -2.89 -17.57 -3.00
N THR A 137 -2.13 -16.55 -3.40
CA THR A 137 -0.84 -16.71 -4.07
C THR A 137 0.30 -16.02 -3.36
N SER A 138 0.01 -15.09 -2.46
CA SER A 138 0.98 -14.19 -1.80
C SER A 138 1.74 -13.26 -2.77
N GLU A 139 1.26 -13.13 -4.01
CA GLU A 139 1.76 -12.18 -5.02
C GLU A 139 1.11 -10.79 -4.88
N ILE A 140 0.21 -10.62 -3.92
CA ILE A 140 -0.48 -9.38 -3.52
C ILE A 140 -1.58 -8.96 -4.52
N ALA A 141 -1.33 -8.95 -5.82
CA ALA A 141 -2.32 -8.54 -6.82
C ALA A 141 -3.51 -9.51 -6.87
N GLU A 142 -3.24 -10.80 -6.96
CA GLU A 142 -4.25 -11.86 -6.93
C GLU A 142 -4.96 -11.93 -5.56
N ASP A 143 -4.24 -11.66 -4.48
CA ASP A 143 -4.80 -11.66 -3.12
C ASP A 143 -5.80 -10.49 -2.94
N LEU A 144 -5.49 -9.31 -3.50
CA LEU A 144 -6.42 -8.18 -3.56
C LEU A 144 -7.62 -8.45 -4.49
N THR A 145 -7.39 -9.11 -5.63
CA THR A 145 -8.47 -9.55 -6.52
C THR A 145 -9.43 -10.47 -5.77
N TYR A 146 -8.89 -11.45 -5.04
CA TYR A 146 -9.68 -12.35 -4.23
C TYR A 146 -10.43 -11.63 -3.10
N TYR A 147 -9.80 -10.66 -2.44
CA TYR A 147 -10.45 -9.83 -1.42
C TYR A 147 -11.67 -9.09 -1.99
N PHE A 148 -11.53 -8.43 -3.14
CA PHE A 148 -12.65 -7.72 -3.76
C PHE A 148 -13.80 -8.66 -4.11
N ALA A 149 -13.51 -9.83 -4.65
CA ALA A 149 -14.52 -10.80 -5.05
C ALA A 149 -15.26 -11.40 -3.84
N THR A 150 -14.54 -11.73 -2.77
CA THR A 150 -15.12 -12.49 -1.64
C THR A 150 -15.64 -11.61 -0.50
N SER A 151 -14.94 -10.52 -0.18
CA SER A 151 -15.31 -9.66 0.94
C SER A 151 -16.16 -8.47 0.51
N GLU A 152 -15.86 -7.84 -0.61
CA GLU A 152 -16.63 -6.71 -1.14
C GLU A 152 -17.70 -7.14 -2.15
N GLN A 153 -17.65 -8.37 -2.64
CA GLN A 153 -18.54 -8.91 -3.66
C GLN A 153 -18.55 -8.08 -4.96
N VAL A 154 -17.39 -7.52 -5.30
CA VAL A 154 -17.16 -6.73 -6.50
C VAL A 154 -16.18 -7.48 -7.40
N PRO A 155 -16.62 -8.02 -8.54
CA PRO A 155 -15.70 -8.63 -9.49
C PRO A 155 -14.65 -7.62 -9.96
N SER A 156 -13.39 -7.96 -9.76
CA SER A 156 -12.28 -7.03 -9.96
C SER A 156 -11.09 -7.73 -10.62
N ALA A 157 -10.30 -6.97 -11.35
CA ALA A 157 -8.98 -7.37 -11.80
C ALA A 157 -7.94 -6.38 -11.26
N VAL A 158 -6.89 -6.89 -10.64
CA VAL A 158 -5.80 -6.11 -10.06
C VAL A 158 -4.48 -6.49 -10.71
N GLY A 159 -3.77 -5.50 -11.25
CA GLY A 159 -2.42 -5.66 -11.76
C GLY A 159 -1.46 -4.72 -11.05
N LEU A 160 -0.42 -5.26 -10.42
CA LEU A 160 0.58 -4.49 -9.67
C LEU A 160 1.98 -4.89 -10.11
N GLY A 161 2.88 -3.92 -10.22
CA GLY A 161 4.24 -4.18 -10.62
C GLY A 161 5.25 -3.24 -9.99
N VAL A 162 6.40 -3.79 -9.59
CA VAL A 162 7.58 -3.06 -9.16
C VAL A 162 8.79 -3.68 -9.85
N LEU A 163 9.53 -2.89 -10.61
CA LEU A 163 10.75 -3.27 -11.29
C LEU A 163 11.94 -2.58 -10.62
N MET A 164 12.96 -3.37 -10.29
CA MET A 164 14.17 -2.89 -9.65
C MET A 164 15.32 -2.76 -10.63
N ASN A 165 16.17 -1.74 -10.44
CA ASN A 165 17.46 -1.65 -11.06
C ASN A 165 18.47 -2.58 -10.37
N LYS A 166 19.61 -2.83 -11.02
CA LYS A 166 20.71 -3.66 -10.45
C LYS A 166 21.36 -3.04 -9.22
N ASP A 167 21.27 -1.73 -9.06
CA ASP A 167 21.77 -0.97 -7.90
C ASP A 167 20.79 -0.89 -6.73
N ASN A 168 19.72 -1.70 -6.76
CA ASN A 168 18.63 -1.72 -5.79
C ASN A 168 17.81 -0.43 -5.72
N THR A 169 17.77 0.40 -6.75
CA THR A 169 16.81 1.49 -6.89
C THR A 169 15.54 1.02 -7.61
N VAL A 170 14.41 1.70 -7.38
CA VAL A 170 13.16 1.41 -8.10
C VAL A 170 13.26 2.00 -9.50
N ARG A 171 13.05 1.15 -10.52
CA ARG A 171 13.07 1.56 -11.92
C ARG A 171 11.68 1.97 -12.41
N GLN A 172 10.68 1.14 -12.13
CA GLN A 172 9.27 1.39 -12.44
C GLN A 172 8.40 0.80 -11.34
N ALA A 173 7.34 1.52 -10.98
CA ALA A 173 6.31 1.01 -10.09
C ALA A 173 4.95 1.58 -10.47
N GLY A 174 3.92 0.74 -10.46
CA GLY A 174 2.56 1.14 -10.78
C GLY A 174 1.63 -0.04 -10.90
N GLY A 175 0.39 0.25 -11.27
CA GLY A 175 -0.63 -0.77 -11.37
C GLY A 175 -1.98 -0.24 -11.77
N PHE A 176 -2.94 -1.17 -11.79
CA PHE A 176 -4.34 -0.86 -12.03
C PHE A 176 -5.27 -1.70 -11.14
N ILE A 177 -6.45 -1.18 -10.92
CA ILE A 177 -7.61 -1.90 -10.37
C ILE A 177 -8.78 -1.59 -11.28
N VAL A 178 -9.40 -2.62 -11.85
CA VAL A 178 -10.60 -2.50 -12.67
C VAL A 178 -11.71 -3.31 -12.02
N GLN A 179 -12.89 -2.75 -11.93
CA GLN A 179 -14.02 -3.33 -11.21
C GLN A 179 -15.29 -3.26 -12.06
N LEU A 180 -16.01 -4.38 -12.12
CA LEU A 180 -17.34 -4.41 -12.72
C LEU A 180 -18.37 -3.81 -11.77
N MET A 181 -19.20 -2.93 -12.31
CA MET A 181 -20.32 -2.38 -11.55
C MET A 181 -21.48 -3.37 -11.50
N PRO A 182 -22.38 -3.26 -10.50
CA PRO A 182 -23.59 -4.09 -10.47
C PRO A 182 -24.35 -3.98 -11.79
N PHE A 183 -24.85 -5.12 -12.28
CA PHE A 183 -25.60 -5.24 -13.54
C PHE A 183 -24.80 -4.99 -14.81
N ALA A 184 -23.48 -5.16 -14.79
CA ALA A 184 -22.67 -5.16 -16.02
C ALA A 184 -23.16 -6.25 -16.96
N GLU A 185 -23.25 -5.91 -18.25
CA GLU A 185 -23.70 -6.81 -19.33
C GLU A 185 -22.67 -7.92 -19.58
N GLU A 186 -23.12 -9.10 -19.95
CA GLU A 186 -22.28 -10.27 -20.20
C GLU A 186 -21.20 -10.01 -21.29
N GLU A 187 -21.53 -9.22 -22.31
CA GLU A 187 -20.60 -8.82 -23.36
C GLU A 187 -19.46 -7.95 -22.83
N VAL A 188 -19.78 -7.04 -21.88
CA VAL A 188 -18.80 -6.19 -21.23
C VAL A 188 -17.87 -7.02 -20.34
N ILE A 189 -18.43 -7.97 -19.60
CA ILE A 189 -17.67 -8.89 -18.74
C ILE A 189 -16.68 -9.71 -19.58
N ALA A 190 -17.18 -10.41 -20.61
CA ALA A 190 -16.37 -11.26 -21.47
C ALA A 190 -15.22 -10.50 -22.18
N LYS A 191 -15.52 -9.30 -22.67
CA LYS A 191 -14.52 -8.46 -23.32
C LYS A 191 -13.45 -7.96 -22.34
N LEU A 192 -13.85 -7.58 -21.11
CA LEU A 192 -12.90 -7.17 -20.09
C LEU A 192 -11.99 -8.33 -19.68
N GLU A 193 -12.52 -9.52 -19.47
CA GLU A 193 -11.75 -10.73 -19.16
C GLU A 193 -10.73 -11.04 -20.27
N GLU A 194 -11.15 -10.95 -21.55
CA GLU A 194 -10.25 -11.12 -22.68
C GLU A 194 -9.12 -10.09 -22.66
N ASN A 195 -9.42 -8.82 -22.44
CA ASN A 195 -8.41 -7.76 -22.38
C ASN A 195 -7.41 -7.97 -21.25
N VAL A 196 -7.91 -8.23 -20.03
CA VAL A 196 -7.06 -8.46 -18.85
C VAL A 196 -6.14 -9.66 -19.07
N SER A 197 -6.63 -10.74 -19.73
CA SER A 197 -5.82 -11.92 -20.02
C SER A 197 -4.63 -11.66 -20.95
N LYS A 198 -4.67 -10.57 -21.73
CA LYS A 198 -3.59 -10.15 -22.65
C LYS A 198 -2.50 -9.32 -21.95
N ILE A 199 -2.72 -8.90 -20.72
CA ILE A 199 -1.75 -8.10 -19.96
C ILE A 199 -0.72 -9.00 -19.29
N ASP A 200 0.41 -9.20 -19.94
CA ASP A 200 1.50 -10.05 -19.40
C ASP A 200 2.20 -9.44 -18.18
N SER A 201 2.41 -8.13 -18.18
CA SER A 201 3.20 -7.46 -17.13
C SER A 201 2.95 -5.96 -17.14
N VAL A 202 2.49 -5.46 -15.98
CA VAL A 202 2.36 -4.01 -15.74
C VAL A 202 3.72 -3.31 -15.87
N THR A 203 4.79 -3.89 -15.32
CA THR A 203 6.12 -3.28 -15.38
C THR A 203 6.66 -3.16 -16.80
N ASN A 204 6.35 -4.10 -17.70
CA ASN A 204 6.74 -4.00 -19.10
C ASN A 204 6.03 -2.83 -19.80
N LEU A 205 4.75 -2.62 -19.51
CA LEU A 205 4.01 -1.48 -20.06
C LEU A 205 4.59 -0.15 -19.57
N LEU A 206 4.91 -0.05 -18.28
CA LEU A 206 5.55 1.15 -17.70
C LEU A 206 6.94 1.40 -18.29
N GLU A 207 7.74 0.35 -18.56
CA GLU A 207 9.03 0.46 -19.25
C GLU A 207 8.90 0.97 -20.70
N GLN A 208 7.80 0.68 -21.36
CA GLN A 208 7.47 1.19 -22.68
C GLN A 208 6.99 2.65 -22.65
N GLY A 209 6.90 3.25 -21.47
CA GLY A 209 6.51 4.66 -21.29
C GLY A 209 5.01 4.87 -21.14
N HIS A 210 4.24 3.81 -20.86
CA HIS A 210 2.80 3.98 -20.59
C HIS A 210 2.57 4.82 -19.33
N THR A 211 1.68 5.80 -19.45
CA THR A 211 1.11 6.58 -18.34
C THR A 211 -0.07 5.83 -17.72
N PRO A 212 -0.61 6.26 -16.56
CA PRO A 212 -1.82 5.66 -16.01
C PRO A 212 -2.99 5.64 -17.00
N GLU A 213 -3.17 6.72 -17.78
CA GLU A 213 -4.21 6.80 -18.82
C GLU A 213 -4.00 5.73 -19.90
N SER A 214 -2.81 5.69 -20.50
CA SER A 214 -2.52 4.71 -21.57
C SER A 214 -2.46 3.27 -21.06
N LEU A 215 -2.19 3.06 -19.76
CA LEU A 215 -2.33 1.75 -19.11
C LEU A 215 -3.81 1.33 -19.07
N LEU A 216 -4.72 2.26 -18.72
CA LEU A 216 -6.15 2.00 -18.78
C LEU A 216 -6.65 1.77 -20.22
N GLU A 217 -6.14 2.52 -21.20
CA GLU A 217 -6.46 2.29 -22.61
C GLU A 217 -6.12 0.86 -23.06
N LYS A 218 -5.03 0.28 -22.53
CA LYS A 218 -4.65 -1.10 -22.79
C LYS A 218 -5.56 -2.11 -22.12
N VAL A 219 -5.85 -1.92 -20.84
CA VAL A 219 -6.70 -2.82 -20.06
C VAL A 219 -8.15 -2.76 -20.52
N LEU A 220 -8.60 -1.60 -20.96
CA LEU A 220 -9.97 -1.32 -21.40
C LEU A 220 -10.09 -1.19 -22.92
N GLU A 221 -9.22 -1.87 -23.69
CA GLU A 221 -9.19 -1.76 -25.14
C GLU A 221 -10.56 -2.05 -25.77
N GLY A 222 -11.02 -1.12 -26.61
CA GLY A 222 -12.29 -1.21 -27.30
C GLY A 222 -13.52 -0.86 -26.46
N PHE A 223 -13.34 -0.26 -25.29
CA PHE A 223 -14.40 0.43 -24.55
C PHE A 223 -14.21 1.94 -24.65
N ASP A 224 -15.31 2.68 -24.56
CA ASP A 224 -15.26 4.14 -24.39
C ASP A 224 -14.85 4.44 -22.95
N ILE A 225 -13.71 5.12 -22.78
CA ILE A 225 -13.11 5.44 -21.47
C ILE A 225 -13.35 6.92 -21.20
N GLU A 226 -13.88 7.21 -20.02
CA GLU A 226 -14.03 8.55 -19.48
C GLU A 226 -13.10 8.73 -18.29
N ILE A 227 -12.12 9.63 -18.41
CA ILE A 227 -11.24 10.00 -17.29
C ILE A 227 -12.03 10.97 -16.40
N ASN A 228 -12.32 10.55 -15.17
CA ASN A 228 -13.12 11.34 -14.24
C ASN A 228 -12.26 12.30 -13.42
N ASP A 229 -11.06 11.85 -13.01
CA ASP A 229 -10.23 12.60 -12.07
C ASP A 229 -8.77 12.10 -12.08
N THR A 230 -7.87 12.97 -11.64
CA THR A 230 -6.44 12.67 -11.45
C THR A 230 -6.03 13.14 -10.05
N LEU A 231 -5.44 12.25 -9.27
CA LEU A 231 -5.04 12.49 -7.90
C LEU A 231 -3.53 12.30 -7.74
N PRO A 232 -2.76 13.31 -7.32
CA PRO A 232 -1.37 13.11 -6.93
C PRO A 232 -1.24 12.05 -5.85
N THR A 233 -0.18 11.22 -5.90
CA THR A 233 0.09 10.23 -4.86
C THR A 233 1.54 10.32 -4.39
N GLN A 234 1.78 10.03 -3.12
CA GLN A 234 3.11 10.11 -2.53
C GLN A 234 3.25 9.26 -1.28
N PHE A 235 4.48 8.89 -0.97
CA PHE A 235 4.79 8.38 0.36
C PHE A 235 4.78 9.54 1.35
N HIS A 236 3.81 9.55 2.26
CA HIS A 236 3.66 10.61 3.24
C HIS A 236 3.46 10.05 4.65
N CYS A 237 4.43 10.32 5.53
CA CYS A 237 4.28 10.00 6.95
C CYS A 237 4.02 11.28 7.75
N ASN A 238 2.87 11.32 8.37
CA ASN A 238 2.44 12.44 9.21
C ASN A 238 2.94 12.34 10.66
N CYS A 239 4.04 11.60 10.92
CA CYS A 239 4.65 11.55 12.23
C CYS A 239 5.32 12.91 12.56
N CYS A 240 5.17 13.32 13.79
CA CYS A 240 5.82 14.50 14.35
C CYS A 240 6.15 14.22 15.83
N ARG A 241 6.98 15.09 16.44
CA ARG A 241 7.40 14.91 17.82
C ARG A 241 6.22 14.83 18.78
N GLU A 242 5.20 15.67 18.57
CA GLU A 242 4.00 15.73 19.41
C GLU A 242 3.18 14.43 19.37
N ARG A 243 3.14 13.77 18.21
CA ARG A 243 2.48 12.44 18.07
C ARG A 243 3.26 11.35 18.78
N VAL A 244 4.58 11.38 18.71
CA VAL A 244 5.44 10.42 19.41
C VAL A 244 5.37 10.65 20.92
N GLU A 245 5.30 11.89 21.41
CA GLU A 245 5.05 12.21 22.80
C GLU A 245 3.74 11.62 23.32
N LYS A 246 2.66 11.70 22.52
CA LYS A 246 1.38 11.04 22.87
C LYS A 246 1.51 9.52 22.98
N ALA A 247 2.31 8.90 22.11
CA ALA A 247 2.61 7.47 22.23
C ALA A 247 3.38 7.14 23.52
N LEU A 248 4.37 7.96 23.91
CA LEU A 248 5.06 7.82 25.19
C LEU A 248 4.10 7.94 26.38
N ILE A 249 3.17 8.89 26.31
CA ILE A 249 2.14 9.06 27.36
C ILE A 249 1.30 7.77 27.53
N SER A 250 0.97 7.10 26.43
CA SER A 250 0.14 5.89 26.42
C SER A 250 0.84 4.65 27.01
N ILE A 251 2.17 4.64 27.11
CA ILE A 251 2.93 3.58 27.78
C ILE A 251 2.61 3.54 29.29
N GLY A 252 2.31 4.68 29.87
CA GLY A 252 1.94 4.79 31.27
C GLY A 252 3.03 5.43 32.14
N ARG A 253 2.58 5.93 33.31
CA ARG A 253 3.47 6.67 34.21
C ARG A 253 4.56 5.81 34.85
N LYS A 254 4.27 4.55 35.13
CA LYS A 254 5.20 3.66 35.79
C LYS A 254 6.44 3.47 34.94
N GLU A 255 6.25 3.08 33.69
CA GLU A 255 7.32 2.86 32.73
C GLU A 255 8.09 4.15 32.42
N LEU A 256 7.41 5.30 32.30
CA LEU A 256 8.07 6.59 32.09
C LEU A 256 8.93 6.98 33.32
N ASN A 257 8.50 6.69 34.55
CA ASN A 257 9.32 6.94 35.76
C ASN A 257 10.53 6.01 35.81
N GLU A 258 10.40 4.76 35.42
CA GLU A 258 11.52 3.82 35.35
C GLU A 258 12.57 4.32 34.34
N MET A 259 12.16 4.77 33.13
CA MET A 259 13.06 5.40 32.16
C MET A 259 13.77 6.64 32.71
N ILE A 260 13.07 7.49 33.46
CA ILE A 260 13.68 8.68 34.14
C ILE A 260 14.70 8.26 35.16
N GLN A 261 14.43 7.20 35.93
CA GLN A 261 15.35 6.69 36.98
C GLN A 261 16.60 6.08 36.36
N GLU A 262 16.50 5.45 35.20
CA GLU A 262 17.67 4.96 34.47
C GLU A 262 18.60 6.08 34.01
N GLY A 263 18.11 7.31 33.93
CA GLY A 263 18.91 8.48 33.59
C GLY A 263 19.46 8.52 32.17
N LYS A 264 18.86 7.77 31.27
CA LYS A 264 19.28 7.68 29.86
C LYS A 264 18.28 8.36 28.94
N ASP A 265 18.79 9.03 27.92
CA ASP A 265 17.97 9.52 26.83
C ASP A 265 17.40 8.33 26.05
N ILE A 266 16.16 8.45 25.59
CA ILE A 266 15.49 7.41 24.81
C ILE A 266 15.34 7.81 23.35
N GLU A 267 15.46 6.86 22.46
CA GLU A 267 15.18 7.00 21.05
C GLU A 267 13.90 6.26 20.70
N MET A 268 12.99 6.95 20.03
CA MET A 268 11.76 6.39 19.49
C MET A 268 11.83 6.41 17.97
N ASN A 269 11.63 5.26 17.36
CA ASN A 269 11.62 5.13 15.91
C ASN A 269 10.18 5.07 15.36
N CYS A 270 9.91 5.82 14.29
CA CYS A 270 8.66 5.72 13.57
C CYS A 270 8.68 4.54 12.60
N HIS A 271 7.94 3.47 12.88
CA HIS A 271 7.88 2.29 12.03
C HIS A 271 7.48 2.59 10.56
N PHE A 272 6.69 3.64 10.31
CA PHE A 272 6.23 3.98 8.95
C PHE A 272 7.27 4.68 8.07
N CYS A 273 8.18 5.46 8.64
CA CYS A 273 9.16 6.21 7.85
C CYS A 273 10.59 6.12 8.39
N ASN A 274 10.81 5.31 9.38
CA ASN A 274 12.10 5.05 10.01
C ASN A 274 12.80 6.30 10.60
N LYS A 275 12.03 7.39 10.84
CA LYS A 275 12.57 8.61 11.44
C LYS A 275 12.71 8.44 12.94
N ASN A 276 13.88 8.80 13.47
CA ASN A 276 14.17 8.75 14.91
C ASN A 276 13.79 10.06 15.60
N TYR A 277 13.30 9.93 16.83
CA TYR A 277 12.96 11.02 17.74
C TYR A 277 13.64 10.75 19.08
N ASN A 278 14.55 11.66 19.47
CA ASN A 278 15.27 11.55 20.73
C ASN A 278 14.56 12.36 21.80
N PHE A 279 14.39 11.77 22.98
CA PHE A 279 13.82 12.36 24.16
C PHE A 279 14.82 12.30 25.31
N THR A 280 15.19 13.47 25.81
CA THR A 280 16.05 13.59 26.99
C THR A 280 15.28 13.25 28.25
N VAL A 281 16.00 12.96 29.33
CA VAL A 281 15.40 12.77 30.64
C VAL A 281 14.55 13.99 31.06
N GLU A 282 14.94 15.20 30.67
CA GLU A 282 14.18 16.43 30.95
C GLU A 282 12.86 16.47 30.15
N ASP A 283 12.87 15.99 28.88
CA ASP A 283 11.64 15.83 28.08
C ASP A 283 10.66 14.87 28.76
N LEU A 284 11.15 13.72 29.23
CA LEU A 284 10.31 12.72 29.92
C LEU A 284 9.69 13.29 31.21
N LYS A 285 10.47 14.07 32.00
CA LYS A 285 9.96 14.77 33.17
C LYS A 285 8.90 15.80 32.83
N ARG A 286 9.04 16.51 31.69
CA ARG A 286 8.04 17.46 31.22
C ARG A 286 6.75 16.72 30.81
N ILE A 287 6.85 15.67 29.99
CA ILE A 287 5.73 14.83 29.53
C ILE A 287 4.90 14.31 30.71
N ILE A 288 5.55 13.78 31.79
CA ILE A 288 4.83 13.28 32.95
C ILE A 288 4.06 14.40 33.69
N ARG A 289 4.60 15.64 33.73
CA ARG A 289 3.91 16.78 34.37
C ARG A 289 2.66 17.19 33.59
N GLU A 290 2.73 17.16 32.26
CA GLU A 290 1.61 17.49 31.35
C GLU A 290 0.50 16.44 31.43
N CYS A 291 0.83 15.17 31.68
CA CYS A 291 -0.13 14.08 31.90
C CYS A 291 -0.95 14.22 33.19
N LYS A 292 -0.65 15.22 34.06
CA LYS A 292 -1.39 15.46 35.32
C LYS A 292 -2.61 16.36 35.13
N ARG A 293 -2.82 16.91 33.94
CA ARG A 293 -3.96 17.73 33.57
C ARG A 293 -4.91 16.98 32.64
#